data_02aa3e1b742e3e39b78503c473196f73
#
_entry.id   02aa3e1b742e3e39b78503c473196f73
#
_cell.length_a   1.000
_cell.length_b   1.000
_cell.length_c   1.000
_cell.angle_alpha   90.00
_cell.angle_beta   90.00
_cell.angle_gamma   90.00
#
_symmetry.space_group_name_H-M   'P 1'
#
loop_
_entity.id
_entity.type
_entity.pdbx_description
1 polymer ?
#
loop_
_entity_poly.entity_id
_entity_poly.type
_entity_poly.pdbx_seq_one_letter_code
_entity_poly.pdbx_strand_id
1 'polypeptide(L)'
;FTFTGQSIKYGNYTCLPKTIVEKMINEKATWSSFSGSLAKVAKDRASIPSERGTRYFGPSKMSFKNLLIHSLSIITVFKINVLIRSILFFLVYMFLIYQNITIIMLTPVLLVIILIASVLIISKRENLEEMNNSRINISNIDNLK
;
A
#
# COMPACT_ATOMS: atom_id res chain seq x y z
N PHE A 1 10.15 -3.06 -1.72
CA PHE A 1 10.47 -3.46 -3.11
C PHE A 1 10.21 -4.95 -3.34
N THR A 2 10.70 -5.81 -2.46
CA THR A 2 10.70 -7.28 -2.66
C THR A 2 9.31 -7.86 -2.95
N PHE A 3 8.28 -7.46 -2.22
CA PHE A 3 6.92 -7.99 -2.42
C PHE A 3 6.13 -7.26 -3.50
N THR A 4 6.27 -5.95 -3.64
CA THR A 4 5.46 -5.13 -4.54
C THR A 4 6.09 -4.92 -5.91
N GLY A 5 7.41 -5.06 -6.02
CA GLY A 5 8.18 -4.71 -7.21
C GLY A 5 8.36 -3.20 -7.41
N GLN A 6 7.90 -2.37 -6.46
CA GLN A 6 7.96 -0.92 -6.53
C GLN A 6 8.69 -0.34 -5.32
N SER A 7 9.54 0.66 -5.58
CA SER A 7 10.15 1.46 -4.51
C SER A 7 9.19 2.59 -4.13
N ILE A 8 8.63 2.52 -2.93
CA ILE A 8 7.69 3.51 -2.43
C ILE A 8 8.40 4.33 -1.36
N LYS A 9 8.91 5.48 -1.77
CA LYS A 9 9.57 6.46 -0.89
C LYS A 9 8.86 7.80 -1.09
N TYR A 10 7.67 7.96 -0.46
CA TYR A 10 6.93 9.21 -0.54
C TYR A 10 6.82 9.85 0.82
N GLY A 11 7.04 11.16 0.84
CA GLY A 11 6.63 12.00 1.95
C GLY A 11 5.13 12.33 1.87
N ASN A 12 4.61 12.96 2.91
CA ASN A 12 3.22 13.44 2.95
C ASN A 12 3.00 14.68 2.09
N TYR A 13 4.09 15.30 1.59
CA TYR A 13 4.03 16.49 0.75
C TYR A 13 4.29 16.09 -0.69
N THR A 14 3.28 16.25 -1.52
CA THR A 14 3.35 15.86 -2.93
C THR A 14 2.62 16.89 -3.77
N CYS A 15 3.29 17.42 -4.80
CA CYS A 15 2.68 18.27 -5.80
C CYS A 15 2.37 17.43 -7.03
N LEU A 16 1.12 17.44 -7.48
CA LEU A 16 0.64 16.59 -8.57
C LEU A 16 0.09 17.45 -9.71
N PRO A 17 0.45 17.15 -10.96
CA PRO A 17 -0.21 17.77 -12.11
C PRO A 17 -1.66 17.24 -12.23
N LYS A 18 -2.53 18.07 -12.80
CA LYS A 18 -3.97 17.78 -12.96
C LYS A 18 -4.21 16.43 -13.62
N THR A 19 -3.44 16.06 -14.62
CA THR A 19 -3.54 14.79 -15.34
C THR A 19 -3.31 13.56 -14.45
N ILE A 20 -2.44 13.65 -13.47
CA ILE A 20 -2.21 12.58 -12.48
C ILE A 20 -3.37 12.52 -11.48
N VAL A 21 -3.86 13.70 -11.03
CA VAL A 21 -5.02 13.76 -10.13
C VAL A 21 -6.24 13.11 -10.77
N GLU A 22 -6.54 13.41 -12.03
CA GLU A 22 -7.65 12.81 -12.78
C GLU A 22 -7.55 11.27 -12.88
N LYS A 23 -6.33 10.75 -13.10
CA LYS A 23 -6.09 9.29 -13.07
C LYS A 23 -6.30 8.70 -11.68
N MET A 24 -5.86 9.38 -10.63
CA MET A 24 -6.00 8.91 -9.24
C MET A 24 -7.45 8.91 -8.76
N ILE A 25 -8.26 9.88 -9.18
CA ILE A 25 -9.70 9.94 -8.85
C ILE A 25 -10.45 8.70 -9.39
N ASN A 26 -10.02 8.18 -10.53
CA ASN A 26 -10.62 6.99 -11.16
C ASN A 26 -9.98 5.66 -10.70
N GLU A 27 -8.93 5.72 -9.87
CA GLU A 27 -8.25 4.53 -9.36
C GLU A 27 -8.81 4.16 -7.98
N LYS A 28 -9.49 3.01 -7.88
CA LYS A 28 -10.10 2.52 -6.64
C LYS A 28 -9.11 2.35 -5.47
N ALA A 29 -7.85 2.08 -5.77
CA ALA A 29 -6.82 1.95 -4.76
C ALA A 29 -6.53 3.27 -4.03
N THR A 30 -6.93 4.42 -4.59
CA THR A 30 -6.78 5.75 -3.97
C THR A 30 -7.55 5.85 -2.66
N TRP A 31 -8.71 5.21 -2.58
CA TRP A 31 -9.50 5.15 -1.34
C TRP A 31 -8.79 4.39 -0.21
N SER A 32 -8.09 3.32 -0.55
CA SER A 32 -7.35 2.51 0.42
C SER A 32 -5.98 3.10 0.78
N SER A 33 -5.25 3.61 -0.21
CA SER A 33 -3.88 4.11 -0.02
C SER A 33 -3.49 5.13 -1.08
N PHE A 34 -3.42 6.40 -0.68
CA PHE A 34 -2.97 7.49 -1.55
C PHE A 34 -1.55 7.24 -2.10
N SER A 35 -0.59 6.93 -1.24
CA SER A 35 0.81 6.70 -1.65
C SER A 35 0.98 5.46 -2.53
N GLY A 36 0.21 4.40 -2.28
CA GLY A 36 0.17 3.21 -3.12
C GLY A 36 -0.41 3.50 -4.51
N SER A 37 -1.54 4.21 -4.57
CA SER A 37 -2.17 4.63 -5.82
C SER A 37 -1.26 5.56 -6.62
N LEU A 38 -0.63 6.54 -5.97
CA LEU A 38 0.33 7.42 -6.61
C LEU A 38 1.50 6.63 -7.22
N ALA A 39 2.02 5.63 -6.51
CA ALA A 39 3.07 4.75 -7.02
C ALA A 39 2.64 3.96 -8.26
N LYS A 40 1.36 3.58 -8.34
CA LYS A 40 0.80 2.84 -9.47
C LYS A 40 0.58 3.73 -10.70
N VAL A 41 0.10 4.95 -10.48
CA VAL A 41 -0.33 5.88 -11.55
C VAL A 41 0.82 6.72 -12.09
N ALA A 42 1.67 7.26 -11.20
CA ALA A 42 2.78 8.13 -11.58
C ALA A 42 4.08 7.32 -11.66
N LYS A 43 4.53 7.03 -12.88
CA LYS A 43 5.80 6.30 -13.12
C LYS A 43 6.99 7.25 -13.03
N ASP A 44 6.88 8.43 -13.64
CA ASP A 44 7.94 9.43 -13.67
C ASP A 44 7.73 10.41 -12.50
N ARG A 45 8.74 10.48 -11.64
CA ARG A 45 8.68 11.24 -10.39
C ARG A 45 10.00 11.88 -10.08
N ALA A 46 9.95 13.14 -9.71
CA ALA A 46 11.06 13.85 -9.11
C ALA A 46 10.94 13.82 -7.58
N SER A 47 12.05 13.73 -6.89
CA SER A 47 12.11 13.82 -5.44
C SER A 47 13.01 14.99 -5.06
N ILE A 48 12.48 15.88 -4.25
CA ILE A 48 13.24 17.00 -3.69
C ILE A 48 13.60 16.63 -2.26
N PRO A 49 14.87 16.61 -1.89
CA PRO A 49 15.26 16.36 -0.51
C PRO A 49 14.69 17.46 0.39
N SER A 50 14.06 17.08 1.47
CA SER A 50 13.55 18.00 2.48
C SER A 50 14.06 17.59 3.86
N GLU A 51 14.50 18.57 4.63
CA GLU A 51 14.87 18.34 6.02
C GLU A 51 13.60 18.21 6.86
N ARG A 52 13.54 17.11 7.61
CA ARG A 52 12.43 16.89 8.53
C ARG A 52 12.72 17.62 9.82
N GLY A 53 11.95 18.65 10.12
CA GLY A 53 12.02 19.36 11.40
C GLY A 53 11.75 18.45 12.59
N THR A 54 12.24 18.84 13.74
CA THR A 54 11.95 18.18 15.02
C THR A 54 10.49 18.43 15.42
N ARG A 55 9.87 17.43 16.00
CA ARG A 55 8.50 17.58 16.52
C ARG A 55 8.53 18.43 17.80
N TYR A 56 7.76 19.50 17.83
CA TYR A 56 7.69 20.39 18.97
C TYR A 56 6.87 19.85 20.15
N PHE A 57 5.87 18.98 19.90
CA PHE A 57 4.97 18.49 20.92
C PHE A 57 4.71 16.99 20.81
N GLY A 58 4.92 16.29 21.90
CA GLY A 58 4.49 14.93 22.19
C GLY A 58 5.03 13.81 21.28
N PRO A 59 4.81 12.56 21.66
CA PRO A 59 5.19 11.39 20.88
C PRO A 59 4.29 11.20 19.64
N SER A 60 4.66 10.25 18.77
CA SER A 60 3.82 9.91 17.62
C SER A 60 2.45 9.40 18.09
N LYS A 61 1.37 9.97 17.54
CA LYS A 61 -0.01 9.51 17.79
C LYS A 61 -0.36 8.23 17.01
N MET A 62 0.52 7.79 16.10
CA MET A 62 0.29 6.59 15.30
C MET A 62 0.70 5.35 16.11
N SER A 63 -0.26 4.51 16.47
CA SER A 63 0.00 3.23 17.11
C SER A 63 0.67 2.24 16.14
N PHE A 64 1.39 1.25 16.68
CA PHE A 64 2.01 0.19 15.86
C PHE A 64 0.99 -0.55 15.00
N LYS A 65 -0.21 -0.84 15.54
CA LYS A 65 -1.31 -1.45 14.78
C LYS A 65 -1.71 -0.61 13.56
N ASN A 66 -1.89 0.69 13.75
CA ASN A 66 -2.26 1.59 12.65
C ASN A 66 -1.15 1.70 11.61
N LEU A 67 0.11 1.70 12.04
CA LEU A 67 1.26 1.68 11.14
C LEU A 67 1.29 0.40 10.29
N LEU A 68 1.02 -0.76 10.91
CA LEU A 68 0.96 -2.04 10.22
C LEU A 68 -0.17 -2.06 9.18
N ILE A 69 -1.39 -1.64 9.57
CA ILE A 69 -2.53 -1.55 8.64
C ILE A 69 -2.21 -0.60 7.49
N HIS A 70 -1.61 0.55 7.76
CA HIS A 70 -1.19 1.50 6.72
C HIS A 70 -0.18 0.89 5.75
N SER A 71 0.83 0.20 6.25
CA SER A 71 1.84 -0.49 5.43
C SER A 71 1.21 -1.58 4.56
N LEU A 72 0.32 -2.39 5.13
CA LEU A 72 -0.41 -3.42 4.39
C LEU A 72 -1.35 -2.82 3.35
N SER A 73 -1.99 -1.67 3.63
CA SER A 73 -2.82 -0.96 2.64
C SER A 73 -2.02 -0.53 1.42
N ILE A 74 -0.77 -0.10 1.61
CA ILE A 74 0.13 0.22 0.48
C ILE A 74 0.47 -1.04 -0.33
N ILE A 75 0.78 -2.15 0.35
CA ILE A 75 1.11 -3.43 -0.29
C ILE A 75 -0.09 -3.96 -1.09
N THR A 76 -1.30 -3.77 -0.58
CA THR A 76 -2.55 -4.23 -1.19
C THR A 76 -2.80 -3.63 -2.57
N VAL A 77 -2.36 -2.40 -2.82
CA VAL A 77 -2.46 -1.78 -4.16
C VAL A 77 -1.77 -2.63 -5.23
N PHE A 78 -0.73 -3.38 -4.85
CA PHE A 78 0.04 -4.27 -5.72
C PHE A 78 -0.27 -5.75 -5.49
N LYS A 79 -1.49 -6.07 -5.04
CA LYS A 79 -1.91 -7.42 -4.66
C LYS A 79 -1.60 -8.50 -5.70
N ILE A 80 -1.72 -8.21 -6.98
CA ILE A 80 -1.42 -9.17 -8.05
C ILE A 80 0.07 -9.54 -8.03
N ASN A 81 0.97 -8.56 -7.91
CA ASN A 81 2.41 -8.79 -7.83
C ASN A 81 2.78 -9.56 -6.56
N VAL A 82 2.11 -9.24 -5.44
CA VAL A 82 2.30 -9.97 -4.18
C VAL A 82 1.89 -11.43 -4.33
N LEU A 83 0.72 -11.69 -4.92
CA LEU A 83 0.22 -13.05 -5.14
C LEU A 83 1.16 -13.87 -6.04
N ILE A 84 1.55 -13.31 -7.19
CA ILE A 84 2.46 -14.01 -8.12
C ILE A 84 3.79 -14.35 -7.43
N ARG A 85 4.39 -13.41 -6.71
CA ARG A 85 5.66 -13.64 -6.02
C ARG A 85 5.53 -14.60 -4.85
N SER A 86 4.40 -14.57 -4.14
CA SER A 86 4.12 -15.51 -3.07
C SER A 86 3.93 -16.94 -3.58
N ILE A 87 3.25 -17.11 -4.72
CA ILE A 87 3.11 -18.44 -5.36
C ILE A 87 4.46 -18.94 -5.84
N LEU A 88 5.25 -18.10 -6.49
CA LEU A 88 6.60 -18.47 -6.93
C LEU A 88 7.48 -18.87 -5.73
N PHE A 89 7.46 -18.08 -4.67
CA PHE A 89 8.17 -18.41 -3.43
C PHE A 89 7.72 -19.78 -2.88
N PHE A 90 6.41 -20.01 -2.81
CA PHE A 90 5.85 -21.26 -2.31
C PHE A 90 6.34 -22.46 -3.12
N LEU A 91 6.30 -22.38 -4.46
CA LEU A 91 6.74 -23.49 -5.34
C LEU A 91 8.23 -23.78 -5.17
N VAL A 92 9.08 -22.72 -5.22
CA VAL A 92 10.52 -22.87 -5.05
C VAL A 92 10.88 -23.39 -3.67
N TYR A 93 10.24 -22.83 -2.63
CA TYR A 93 10.52 -23.22 -1.25
C TYR A 93 10.10 -24.67 -0.97
N MET A 94 8.90 -25.10 -1.41
CA MET A 94 8.44 -26.48 -1.26
C MET A 94 9.34 -27.46 -2.02
N PHE A 95 9.83 -27.07 -3.21
CA PHE A 95 10.82 -27.87 -3.96
C PHE A 95 12.12 -28.05 -3.18
N LEU A 96 12.57 -27.02 -2.47
CA LEU A 96 13.82 -27.09 -1.68
C LEU A 96 13.71 -27.97 -0.45
N ILE A 97 12.52 -28.00 0.21
CA ILE A 97 12.34 -28.72 1.48
C ILE A 97 11.70 -30.10 1.33
N TYR A 98 11.32 -30.51 0.11
CA TYR A 98 10.49 -31.71 -0.09
C TYR A 98 11.10 -32.99 0.50
N GLN A 99 12.43 -33.09 0.57
CA GLN A 99 13.13 -34.29 1.08
C GLN A 99 13.13 -34.39 2.62
N ASN A 100 13.07 -33.24 3.31
CA ASN A 100 13.20 -33.17 4.77
C ASN A 100 12.19 -32.18 5.36
N ILE A 101 10.89 -32.47 5.27
CA ILE A 101 9.85 -31.58 5.78
C ILE A 101 9.77 -31.72 7.30
N THR A 102 10.05 -30.62 8.02
CA THR A 102 9.85 -30.50 9.45
C THR A 102 8.86 -29.36 9.76
N ILE A 103 8.25 -29.40 10.95
CA ILE A 103 7.31 -28.34 11.39
C ILE A 103 7.97 -26.95 11.35
N ILE A 104 9.23 -26.86 11.72
CA ILE A 104 9.98 -25.60 11.72
C ILE A 104 10.11 -25.06 10.29
N MET A 105 10.38 -25.93 9.31
CA MET A 105 10.48 -25.53 7.90
C MET A 105 9.16 -25.06 7.30
N LEU A 106 8.02 -25.38 7.89
CA LEU A 106 6.73 -24.87 7.45
C LEU A 106 6.41 -23.46 7.94
N THR A 107 7.18 -22.92 8.89
CA THR A 107 6.95 -21.58 9.44
C THR A 107 6.97 -20.46 8.38
N PRO A 108 7.93 -20.39 7.43
CA PRO A 108 7.92 -19.37 6.38
C PRO A 108 6.69 -19.46 5.48
N VAL A 109 6.21 -20.66 5.20
CA VAL A 109 4.99 -20.89 4.41
C VAL A 109 3.77 -20.32 5.13
N LEU A 110 3.64 -20.58 6.43
CA LEU A 110 2.56 -20.04 7.25
C LEU A 110 2.57 -18.50 7.26
N LEU A 111 3.74 -17.90 7.41
CA LEU A 111 3.88 -16.44 7.37
C LEU A 111 3.45 -15.85 6.03
N VAL A 112 3.79 -16.48 4.91
CA VAL A 112 3.35 -16.04 3.58
C VAL A 112 1.83 -16.19 3.42
N ILE A 113 1.23 -17.26 3.92
CA ILE A 113 -0.23 -17.45 3.91
C ILE A 113 -0.93 -16.35 4.71
N ILE A 114 -0.42 -16.03 5.91
CA ILE A 114 -0.95 -14.93 6.73
C ILE A 114 -0.83 -13.59 6.00
N LEU A 115 0.28 -13.33 5.32
CA LEU A 115 0.48 -12.13 4.52
C LEU A 115 -0.56 -12.04 3.39
N ILE A 116 -0.74 -13.11 2.62
CA ILE A 116 -1.73 -13.18 1.53
C ILE A 116 -3.13 -12.93 2.08
N ALA A 117 -3.53 -13.62 3.15
CA ALA A 117 -4.83 -13.43 3.78
C ALA A 117 -5.04 -11.98 4.22
N SER A 118 -4.05 -11.37 4.85
CA SER A 118 -4.09 -9.97 5.29
C SER A 118 -4.25 -9.01 4.11
N VAL A 119 -3.52 -9.22 3.02
CA VAL A 119 -3.61 -8.42 1.79
C VAL A 119 -5.00 -8.55 1.15
N LEU A 120 -5.56 -9.75 1.09
CA LEU A 120 -6.89 -9.98 0.52
C LEU A 120 -8.01 -9.35 1.37
N ILE A 121 -7.91 -9.44 2.70
CA ILE A 121 -8.87 -8.82 3.61
C ILE A 121 -8.85 -7.29 3.47
N ILE A 122 -7.66 -6.69 3.46
CA ILE A 122 -7.52 -5.23 3.34
C ILE A 122 -7.91 -4.76 1.94
N SER A 123 -7.72 -5.59 0.90
CA SER A 123 -8.14 -5.28 -0.48
C SER A 123 -9.65 -5.02 -0.62
N LYS A 124 -10.47 -5.56 0.29
CA LYS A 124 -11.92 -5.28 0.30
C LYS A 124 -12.24 -3.81 0.61
N ARG A 125 -11.29 -3.05 1.16
CA ARG A 125 -11.44 -1.61 1.41
C ARG A 125 -11.29 -0.74 0.15
N GLU A 126 -10.84 -1.32 -0.97
CA GLU A 126 -10.77 -0.65 -2.26
C GLU A 126 -12.17 -0.52 -2.86
N ASN A 127 -12.92 0.51 -2.47
CA ASN A 127 -14.29 0.74 -2.92
C ASN A 127 -14.40 2.12 -3.58
N LEU A 128 -14.61 2.13 -4.90
CA LEU A 128 -14.75 3.37 -5.69
C LEU A 128 -16.09 4.07 -5.42
N GLU A 129 -17.14 3.30 -5.19
CA GLU A 129 -18.47 3.83 -4.91
C GLU A 129 -18.48 4.60 -3.57
N GLU A 130 -17.88 4.03 -2.52
CA GLU A 130 -17.74 4.67 -1.22
C GLU A 130 -16.88 5.94 -1.30
N MET A 131 -15.82 5.92 -2.10
CA MET A 131 -15.00 7.11 -2.40
C MET A 131 -15.82 8.19 -3.11
N ASN A 132 -16.63 7.83 -4.10
CA ASN A 132 -17.48 8.79 -4.82
C ASN A 132 -18.58 9.35 -3.92
N ASN A 133 -19.22 8.51 -3.11
CA ASN A 133 -20.24 8.94 -2.16
C ASN A 133 -19.70 9.90 -1.10
N SER A 134 -18.46 9.69 -0.64
CA SER A 134 -17.82 10.62 0.31
C SER A 134 -17.57 12.00 -0.30
N ARG A 135 -17.39 12.11 -1.62
CA ARG A 135 -17.25 13.40 -2.33
C ARG A 135 -18.56 14.18 -2.40
N ILE A 136 -19.70 13.48 -2.50
CA ILE A 136 -21.03 14.11 -2.52
C ILE A 136 -21.37 14.77 -1.17
N ASN A 137 -20.81 14.23 -0.08
CA ASN A 137 -21.03 14.72 1.27
C ASN A 137 -20.20 15.98 1.63
N ILE A 138 -19.45 16.55 0.69
CA ILE A 138 -18.76 17.84 0.89
C ILE A 138 -19.80 18.95 0.81
N SER A 139 -20.12 19.54 1.95
CA SER A 139 -21.18 20.56 2.07
C SER A 139 -20.78 21.94 1.54
N ASN A 140 -19.48 22.30 1.61
CA ASN A 140 -18.96 23.59 1.15
C ASN A 140 -17.61 23.41 0.45
N ILE A 141 -17.47 24.03 -0.71
CA ILE A 141 -16.21 24.17 -1.42
C ILE A 141 -15.88 25.65 -1.45
N ASP A 142 -14.93 26.09 -0.65
CA ASP A 142 -14.41 27.45 -0.71
C ASP A 142 -13.42 27.53 -1.87
N ASN A 143 -13.76 28.29 -2.90
CA ASN A 143 -12.83 28.63 -3.99
C ASN A 143 -11.87 29.69 -3.47
N LEU A 144 -10.68 29.28 -3.10
CA LEU A 144 -9.58 30.21 -2.84
C LEU A 144 -9.22 30.90 -4.14
N LYS A 145 -9.39 32.22 -4.18
CA LYS A 145 -8.94 33.09 -5.28
C LYS A 145 -7.45 33.36 -5.16
#